data_8e1886b86bea9485f0cc793e9ee939ac
#
_entry.id   8e1886b86bea9485f0cc793e9ee939ac
#
_cell.length_a   1.000
_cell.length_b   1.000
_cell.length_c   1.000
_cell.angle_alpha   90.00
_cell.angle_beta   90.00
_cell.angle_gamma   90.00
#
_symmetry.space_group_name_H-M   'P 1'
#
loop_
_entity.id
_entity.type
_entity.pdbx_description
1 polymer ?
#
loop_
_entity_poly.entity_id
_entity_poly.type
_entity_poly.pdbx_seq_one_letter_code
_entity_poly.pdbx_strand_id
1 'polypeptide(L)'
;PEPRACMIAFIFPGQGAQKVGKGKALAEAFPICRQTFEEADDALGESLSSLCFDGPESQLLLTEYAQPAILAVSVAACRAVTPRGVAASFGAGHSLGEYSAHVAAGTLSFADALRTVRRRGQFMQEAVPVGEGAMSAILGADADTVARACAEARAELAGRTVSPANLNAPGQVVIAGHADAVALAGELAKAAGAKRVIPLPVSAPFHCALMKPA
;
A
#
# COMPACT_ATOMS: atom_id res chain seq x y z
N PRO A 1 -42.02 -2.98 -7.35
CA PRO A 1 -40.64 -3.35 -7.15
C PRO A 1 -40.03 -2.31 -6.22
N GLU A 2 -39.64 -2.74 -5.01
CA GLU A 2 -38.93 -1.87 -4.08
C GLU A 2 -37.64 -1.37 -4.76
N PRO A 3 -37.27 -0.09 -4.58
CA PRO A 3 -36.02 0.39 -5.12
C PRO A 3 -34.87 -0.42 -4.50
N ARG A 4 -34.05 -1.07 -5.35
CA ARG A 4 -32.86 -1.75 -4.88
C ARG A 4 -32.01 -0.73 -4.12
N ALA A 5 -31.82 -0.95 -2.83
CA ALA A 5 -30.93 -0.12 -2.03
C ALA A 5 -29.56 -0.08 -2.73
N CYS A 6 -29.07 1.11 -3.03
CA CYS A 6 -27.77 1.29 -3.63
C CYS A 6 -26.72 0.85 -2.60
N MET A 7 -26.05 -0.28 -2.84
CA MET A 7 -24.97 -0.77 -1.99
C MET A 7 -23.68 -0.03 -2.35
N ILE A 8 -23.06 0.60 -1.36
CA ILE A 8 -21.80 1.33 -1.49
C ILE A 8 -20.69 0.48 -0.92
N ALA A 9 -19.57 0.38 -1.62
CA ALA A 9 -18.33 -0.18 -1.11
C ALA A 9 -17.28 0.93 -0.91
N PHE A 10 -16.63 0.96 0.25
CA PHE A 10 -15.44 1.78 0.45
C PHE A 10 -14.20 0.98 0.09
N ILE A 11 -13.37 1.53 -0.80
CA ILE A 11 -12.13 0.91 -1.25
C ILE A 11 -10.97 1.81 -0.83
N PHE A 12 -10.04 1.23 -0.05
CA PHE A 12 -8.92 1.96 0.54
C PHE A 12 -7.60 1.62 -0.16
N PRO A 13 -6.84 2.66 -0.58
CA PRO A 13 -5.58 2.45 -1.29
C PRO A 13 -4.47 1.94 -0.36
N GLY A 14 -3.50 1.28 -0.97
CA GLY A 14 -2.23 0.91 -0.36
C GLY A 14 -1.10 1.89 -0.67
N GLN A 15 0.14 1.47 -0.36
CA GLN A 15 1.35 2.24 -0.61
C GLN A 15 1.49 2.59 -2.11
N GLY A 16 2.00 3.79 -2.40
CA GLY A 16 2.00 4.41 -3.72
C GLY A 16 0.92 5.50 -3.87
N ALA A 17 -0.05 5.55 -2.93
CA ALA A 17 -1.09 6.57 -2.92
C ALA A 17 -0.69 7.84 -2.14
N GLN A 18 0.40 7.81 -1.37
CA GLN A 18 0.91 8.98 -0.64
C GLN A 18 1.47 10.03 -1.60
N LYS A 19 1.29 11.30 -1.23
CA LYS A 19 1.83 12.45 -1.95
C LYS A 19 1.82 13.64 -1.01
N VAL A 20 2.86 14.45 -1.02
CA VAL A 20 2.90 15.73 -0.28
C VAL A 20 1.74 16.62 -0.70
N GLY A 21 1.08 17.24 0.28
CA GLY A 21 -0.14 18.04 0.12
C GLY A 21 -1.43 17.22 0.20
N LYS A 22 -1.36 15.90 0.19
CA LYS A 22 -2.56 15.06 0.23
C LYS A 22 -3.22 15.13 1.62
N GLY A 23 -4.51 15.46 1.62
CA GLY A 23 -5.30 15.65 2.85
C GLY A 23 -5.32 17.10 3.35
N LYS A 24 -4.41 17.98 2.94
CA LYS A 24 -4.35 19.39 3.38
C LYS A 24 -5.67 20.13 3.10
N ALA A 25 -6.14 20.08 1.86
CA ALA A 25 -7.42 20.70 1.48
C ALA A 25 -8.63 20.12 2.25
N LEU A 26 -8.60 18.83 2.58
CA LEU A 26 -9.64 18.22 3.41
C LEU A 26 -9.58 18.76 4.85
N ALA A 27 -8.39 18.88 5.43
CA ALA A 27 -8.21 19.43 6.78
C ALA A 27 -8.60 20.90 6.87
N GLU A 28 -8.35 21.67 5.81
CA GLU A 28 -8.78 23.09 5.72
C GLU A 28 -10.30 23.23 5.57
N ALA A 29 -10.93 22.38 4.76
CA ALA A 29 -12.35 22.49 4.45
C ALA A 29 -13.27 21.85 5.52
N PHE A 30 -12.80 20.83 6.25
CA PHE A 30 -13.62 20.06 7.17
C PHE A 30 -12.98 19.94 8.56
N PRO A 31 -13.60 20.51 9.63
CA PRO A 31 -13.09 20.41 10.99
C PRO A 31 -12.80 18.96 11.42
N ILE A 32 -13.66 18.00 11.06
CA ILE A 32 -13.48 16.59 11.40
C ILE A 32 -12.21 15.98 10.77
N CYS A 33 -11.83 16.43 9.57
CA CYS A 33 -10.59 15.99 8.93
C CYS A 33 -9.37 16.56 9.65
N ARG A 34 -9.41 17.84 10.07
CA ARG A 34 -8.35 18.44 10.87
C ARG A 34 -8.16 17.70 12.19
N GLN A 35 -9.25 17.47 12.93
CA GLN A 35 -9.23 16.68 14.15
C GLN A 35 -8.67 15.27 13.95
N THR A 36 -8.93 14.66 12.78
CA THR A 36 -8.37 13.35 12.46
C THR A 36 -6.84 13.40 12.30
N PHE A 37 -6.28 14.45 11.73
CA PHE A 37 -4.82 14.61 11.66
C PHE A 37 -4.21 14.96 13.01
N GLU A 38 -4.87 15.78 13.84
CA GLU A 38 -4.46 16.06 15.22
C GLU A 38 -4.46 14.76 16.07
N GLU A 39 -5.50 13.93 15.96
CA GLU A 39 -5.54 12.59 16.59
C GLU A 39 -4.41 11.69 16.10
N ALA A 40 -4.03 11.79 14.83
CA ALA A 40 -2.92 11.01 14.27
C ALA A 40 -1.57 11.47 14.84
N ASP A 41 -1.35 12.76 14.95
CA ASP A 41 -0.15 13.33 15.55
C ASP A 41 -0.01 12.92 17.02
N ASP A 42 -1.09 13.03 17.79
CA ASP A 42 -1.15 12.61 19.19
C ASP A 42 -0.88 11.10 19.36
N ALA A 43 -1.49 10.26 18.51
CA ALA A 43 -1.36 8.81 18.59
C ALA A 43 0.06 8.32 18.32
N LEU A 44 0.81 9.03 17.47
CA LEU A 44 2.19 8.70 17.09
C LEU A 44 3.23 9.46 17.88
N GLY A 45 2.86 10.55 18.57
CA GLY A 45 3.80 11.44 19.27
C GLY A 45 4.73 12.21 18.32
N GLU A 46 4.30 12.40 17.07
CA GLU A 46 5.05 13.13 16.03
C GLU A 46 4.10 13.86 15.09
N SER A 47 4.60 14.87 14.37
CA SER A 47 3.77 15.67 13.45
C SER A 47 3.63 14.98 12.08
N LEU A 48 2.83 13.91 12.02
CA LEU A 48 2.48 13.23 10.78
C LEU A 48 1.73 14.16 9.82
N SER A 49 0.89 15.05 10.37
CA SER A 49 0.14 16.05 9.60
C SER A 49 1.06 16.95 8.79
N SER A 50 2.12 17.50 9.41
CA SER A 50 3.10 18.34 8.72
C SER A 50 3.83 17.57 7.62
N LEU A 51 4.19 16.32 7.87
CA LEU A 51 4.81 15.46 6.85
C LEU A 51 3.86 15.21 5.67
N CYS A 52 2.57 14.96 5.93
CA CYS A 52 1.56 14.80 4.89
C CYS A 52 1.35 16.05 4.05
N PHE A 53 1.36 17.25 4.69
CA PHE A 53 0.97 18.50 4.04
C PHE A 53 2.14 19.20 3.37
N ASP A 54 3.31 19.17 4.00
CA ASP A 54 4.45 20.00 3.62
C ASP A 54 5.71 19.19 3.30
N GLY A 55 5.71 17.88 3.58
CA GLY A 55 6.84 16.99 3.29
C GLY A 55 7.93 16.98 4.35
N PRO A 56 9.14 16.56 4.02
CA PRO A 56 9.67 16.32 2.67
C PRO A 56 9.19 14.99 2.04
N GLU A 57 9.11 14.96 0.71
CA GLU A 57 8.64 13.77 -0.03
C GLU A 57 9.54 12.56 0.22
N SER A 58 10.86 12.76 0.33
CA SER A 58 11.82 11.69 0.60
C SER A 58 11.52 10.93 1.91
N GLN A 59 11.05 11.62 2.95
CA GLN A 59 10.63 10.99 4.20
C GLN A 59 9.27 10.30 4.05
N LEU A 60 8.32 10.95 3.35
CA LEU A 60 6.98 10.40 3.13
C LEU A 60 6.99 9.11 2.28
N LEU A 61 8.04 8.88 1.47
CA LEU A 61 8.22 7.66 0.68
C LEU A 61 8.68 6.45 1.53
N LEU A 62 9.28 6.66 2.69
CA LEU A 62 9.66 5.57 3.59
C LEU A 62 8.40 4.88 4.11
N THR A 63 8.41 3.53 4.06
CA THR A 63 7.18 2.76 4.35
C THR A 63 6.64 2.99 5.76
N GLU A 64 7.51 3.25 6.74
CA GLU A 64 7.14 3.57 8.11
C GLU A 64 6.34 4.88 8.25
N TYR A 65 6.52 5.84 7.32
CA TYR A 65 5.76 7.09 7.26
C TYR A 65 4.61 7.01 6.25
N ALA A 66 4.82 6.37 5.10
CA ALA A 66 3.81 6.23 4.07
C ALA A 66 2.55 5.53 4.58
N GLN A 67 2.72 4.46 5.38
CA GLN A 67 1.59 3.67 5.87
C GLN A 67 0.67 4.48 6.79
N PRO A 68 1.14 5.11 7.88
CA PRO A 68 0.27 5.93 8.71
C PRO A 68 -0.28 7.16 7.97
N ALA A 69 0.46 7.76 7.04
CA ALA A 69 -0.01 8.88 6.25
C ALA A 69 -1.21 8.51 5.36
N ILE A 70 -1.14 7.37 4.66
CA ILE A 70 -2.26 6.89 3.83
C ILE A 70 -3.47 6.53 4.71
N LEU A 71 -3.25 5.90 5.86
CA LEU A 71 -4.31 5.59 6.82
C LEU A 71 -4.99 6.87 7.31
N ALA A 72 -4.24 7.89 7.72
CA ALA A 72 -4.78 9.15 8.22
C ALA A 72 -5.65 9.86 7.18
N VAL A 73 -5.15 9.98 5.93
CA VAL A 73 -5.91 10.57 4.83
C VAL A 73 -7.18 9.77 4.53
N SER A 74 -7.11 8.45 4.53
CA SER A 74 -8.24 7.55 4.25
C SER A 74 -9.33 7.68 5.30
N VAL A 75 -8.95 7.70 6.59
CA VAL A 75 -9.89 7.85 7.71
C VAL A 75 -10.48 9.26 7.74
N ALA A 76 -9.67 10.30 7.48
CA ALA A 76 -10.17 11.67 7.39
C ALA A 76 -11.25 11.80 6.29
N ALA A 77 -11.00 11.25 5.10
CA ALA A 77 -11.99 11.24 4.02
C ALA A 77 -13.26 10.47 4.39
N CYS A 78 -13.11 9.30 5.02
CA CYS A 78 -14.23 8.50 5.49
C CYS A 78 -15.09 9.27 6.52
N ARG A 79 -14.46 9.88 7.53
CA ARG A 79 -15.13 10.69 8.56
C ARG A 79 -15.82 11.94 8.00
N ALA A 80 -15.35 12.46 6.87
CA ALA A 80 -15.99 13.58 6.19
C ALA A 80 -17.29 13.19 5.47
N VAL A 81 -17.37 12.00 4.89
CA VAL A 81 -18.54 11.58 4.08
C VAL A 81 -19.61 10.86 4.90
N THR A 82 -19.23 10.12 5.94
CA THR A 82 -20.18 9.33 6.78
C THR A 82 -21.31 10.18 7.39
N PRO A 83 -21.05 11.37 8.00
CA PRO A 83 -22.12 12.21 8.54
C PRO A 83 -23.05 12.80 7.47
N ARG A 84 -22.68 12.70 6.20
CA ARG A 84 -23.47 13.14 5.04
C ARG A 84 -24.39 12.04 4.49
N GLY A 85 -24.56 10.94 5.23
CA GLY A 85 -25.42 9.83 4.85
C GLY A 85 -24.76 8.83 3.88
N VAL A 86 -23.44 8.94 3.64
CA VAL A 86 -22.71 7.97 2.83
C VAL A 86 -22.21 6.86 3.76
N ALA A 87 -22.95 5.75 3.80
CA ALA A 87 -22.58 4.56 4.59
C ALA A 87 -22.21 3.41 3.62
N ALA A 88 -21.11 2.74 3.93
CA ALA A 88 -20.67 1.58 3.15
C ALA A 88 -21.32 0.29 3.68
N SER A 89 -21.78 -0.56 2.75
CA SER A 89 -22.20 -1.93 3.06
C SER A 89 -21.00 -2.89 3.07
N PHE A 90 -19.93 -2.53 2.37
CA PHE A 90 -18.70 -3.31 2.24
C PHE A 90 -17.48 -2.41 2.33
N GLY A 91 -16.39 -2.95 2.89
CA GLY A 91 -15.08 -2.31 2.88
C GLY A 91 -14.03 -3.27 2.31
N ALA A 92 -13.10 -2.75 1.51
CA ALA A 92 -11.95 -3.48 1.05
C ALA A 92 -10.72 -2.57 1.04
N GLY A 93 -9.53 -3.15 1.25
CA GLY A 93 -8.29 -2.40 1.26
C GLY A 93 -7.15 -3.16 0.58
N HIS A 94 -6.32 -2.42 -0.14
CA HIS A 94 -5.11 -2.97 -0.75
C HIS A 94 -3.95 -2.89 0.25
N SER A 95 -3.43 -4.04 0.70
CA SER A 95 -2.33 -4.13 1.67
C SER A 95 -2.59 -3.27 2.92
N LEU A 96 -1.93 -2.14 3.09
CA LEU A 96 -2.20 -1.17 4.16
C LEU A 96 -3.66 -0.72 4.22
N GLY A 97 -4.33 -0.58 3.07
CA GLY A 97 -5.72 -0.16 2.98
C GLY A 97 -6.68 -1.03 3.78
N GLU A 98 -6.33 -2.30 4.05
CA GLU A 98 -7.11 -3.19 4.90
C GLU A 98 -7.25 -2.65 6.33
N TYR A 99 -6.19 -2.06 6.88
CA TYR A 99 -6.28 -1.37 8.19
C TYR A 99 -7.23 -0.18 8.15
N SER A 100 -7.26 0.57 7.04
CA SER A 100 -8.24 1.65 6.85
C SER A 100 -9.67 1.11 6.78
N ALA A 101 -9.88 -0.04 6.13
CA ALA A 101 -11.18 -0.70 6.09
C ALA A 101 -11.63 -1.16 7.49
N HIS A 102 -10.73 -1.71 8.30
CA HIS A 102 -11.00 -2.10 9.68
C HIS A 102 -11.37 -0.90 10.57
N VAL A 103 -10.69 0.24 10.41
CA VAL A 103 -11.06 1.47 11.12
C VAL A 103 -12.43 1.98 10.68
N ALA A 104 -12.72 1.97 9.38
CA ALA A 104 -14.01 2.39 8.84
C ALA A 104 -15.16 1.48 9.31
N ALA A 105 -14.90 0.18 9.49
CA ALA A 105 -15.83 -0.81 10.01
C ALA A 105 -15.97 -0.77 11.55
N GLY A 106 -15.15 0.01 12.26
CA GLY A 106 -15.15 0.09 13.73
C GLY A 106 -14.57 -1.13 14.43
N THR A 107 -13.88 -2.02 13.72
CA THR A 107 -13.24 -3.22 14.29
C THR A 107 -11.85 -2.94 14.86
N LEU A 108 -11.25 -1.80 14.51
CA LEU A 108 -9.97 -1.34 15.02
C LEU A 108 -10.06 0.16 15.32
N SER A 109 -9.55 0.59 16.48
CA SER A 109 -9.47 2.01 16.79
C SER A 109 -8.48 2.71 15.86
N PHE A 110 -8.72 3.99 15.56
CA PHE A 110 -7.82 4.73 14.66
C PHE A 110 -6.42 4.89 15.25
N ALA A 111 -6.32 5.18 16.54
CA ALA A 111 -5.04 5.32 17.22
C ALA A 111 -4.24 4.00 17.24
N ASP A 112 -4.89 2.86 17.49
CA ASP A 112 -4.20 1.55 17.46
C ASP A 112 -3.81 1.16 16.03
N ALA A 113 -4.67 1.47 15.04
CA ALA A 113 -4.34 1.27 13.64
C ALA A 113 -3.08 2.06 13.23
N LEU A 114 -2.98 3.34 13.63
CA LEU A 114 -1.81 4.19 13.35
C LEU A 114 -0.52 3.59 13.94
N ARG A 115 -0.55 3.22 15.22
CA ARG A 115 0.61 2.59 15.89
C ARG A 115 0.98 1.28 15.22
N THR A 116 -0.01 0.47 14.86
CA THR A 116 0.19 -0.83 14.22
C THR A 116 0.82 -0.67 12.84
N VAL A 117 0.29 0.21 11.98
CA VAL A 117 0.85 0.38 10.62
C VAL A 117 2.19 1.09 10.64
N ARG A 118 2.46 1.95 11.64
CA ARG A 118 3.79 2.52 11.88
C ARG A 118 4.78 1.40 12.17
N ARG A 119 4.46 0.53 13.12
CA ARG A 119 5.30 -0.60 13.51
C ARG A 119 5.48 -1.59 12.35
N ARG A 120 4.39 -1.87 11.63
CA ARG A 120 4.43 -2.68 10.40
C ARG A 120 5.42 -2.11 9.39
N GLY A 121 5.38 -0.79 9.14
CA GLY A 121 6.31 -0.12 8.23
C GLY A 121 7.76 -0.25 8.67
N GLN A 122 8.04 -0.08 9.96
CA GLN A 122 9.37 -0.27 10.54
C GLN A 122 9.88 -1.71 10.33
N PHE A 123 9.10 -2.71 10.73
CA PHE A 123 9.48 -4.12 10.54
C PHE A 123 9.72 -4.48 9.08
N MET A 124 8.89 -3.99 8.17
CA MET A 124 9.06 -4.23 6.74
C MET A 124 10.33 -3.57 6.19
N GLN A 125 10.71 -2.40 6.71
CA GLN A 125 11.96 -1.72 6.33
C GLN A 125 13.18 -2.41 6.93
N GLU A 126 13.08 -2.91 8.17
CA GLU A 126 14.16 -3.64 8.86
C GLU A 126 14.40 -5.02 8.26
N ALA A 127 13.35 -5.66 7.70
CA ALA A 127 13.43 -7.02 7.17
C ALA A 127 14.39 -7.17 5.99
N VAL A 128 14.57 -6.11 5.18
CA VAL A 128 15.47 -6.13 4.02
C VAL A 128 16.19 -4.79 3.89
N PRO A 129 17.52 -4.77 3.87
CA PRO A 129 18.29 -3.57 3.62
C PRO A 129 17.91 -2.86 2.31
N VAL A 130 17.95 -1.53 2.33
CA VAL A 130 17.66 -0.72 1.14
C VAL A 130 18.60 -1.11 -0.02
N GLY A 131 18.04 -1.38 -1.18
CA GLY A 131 18.77 -1.76 -2.39
C GLY A 131 18.96 -3.27 -2.59
N GLU A 132 18.72 -4.11 -1.58
CA GLU A 132 18.79 -5.57 -1.76
C GLU A 132 17.53 -6.16 -2.38
N GLY A 133 16.38 -5.54 -2.16
CA GLY A 133 15.10 -5.95 -2.70
C GLY A 133 14.54 -4.98 -3.73
N ALA A 134 13.65 -5.50 -4.56
CA ALA A 134 12.92 -4.70 -5.57
C ALA A 134 11.51 -5.22 -5.79
N MET A 135 10.69 -4.38 -6.43
CA MET A 135 9.38 -4.75 -6.97
C MET A 135 9.22 -4.24 -8.38
N SER A 136 8.52 -5.00 -9.22
CA SER A 136 8.17 -4.58 -10.58
C SER A 136 6.74 -4.96 -10.92
N ALA A 137 6.02 -4.06 -11.59
CA ALA A 137 4.71 -4.36 -12.15
C ALA A 137 4.86 -4.97 -13.54
N ILE A 138 4.27 -6.15 -13.72
CA ILE A 138 4.20 -6.87 -14.99
C ILE A 138 2.82 -6.63 -15.60
N LEU A 139 2.77 -6.06 -16.79
CA LEU A 139 1.54 -5.72 -17.47
C LEU A 139 1.37 -6.55 -18.76
N GLY A 140 0.16 -7.06 -18.98
CA GLY A 140 -0.23 -7.75 -20.19
C GLY A 140 0.15 -9.23 -20.25
N ALA A 141 0.54 -9.83 -19.12
CA ALA A 141 0.71 -11.26 -18.95
C ALA A 141 -0.23 -11.77 -17.83
N ASP A 142 -0.68 -13.02 -17.93
CA ASP A 142 -1.48 -13.66 -16.89
C ASP A 142 -0.62 -14.06 -15.67
N ALA A 143 -1.29 -14.38 -14.56
CA ALA A 143 -0.62 -14.73 -13.31
C ALA A 143 0.25 -15.99 -13.42
N ASP A 144 -0.17 -16.96 -14.21
CA ASP A 144 0.57 -18.22 -14.39
C ASP A 144 1.86 -18.01 -15.18
N THR A 145 1.81 -17.17 -16.22
CA THR A 145 2.99 -16.78 -16.99
C THR A 145 3.99 -16.04 -16.12
N VAL A 146 3.53 -15.10 -15.28
CA VAL A 146 4.40 -14.38 -14.34
C VAL A 146 4.97 -15.33 -13.27
N ALA A 147 4.17 -16.26 -12.75
CA ALA A 147 4.63 -17.24 -11.77
C ALA A 147 5.73 -18.15 -12.33
N ARG A 148 5.59 -18.61 -13.60
CA ARG A 148 6.64 -19.38 -14.31
C ARG A 148 7.92 -18.58 -14.46
N ALA A 149 7.85 -17.33 -14.90
CA ALA A 149 9.03 -16.46 -15.02
C ALA A 149 9.75 -16.27 -13.68
N CYS A 150 8.99 -16.11 -12.59
CA CYS A 150 9.58 -16.06 -11.24
C CYS A 150 10.23 -17.40 -10.84
N ALA A 151 9.64 -18.52 -11.20
CA ALA A 151 10.20 -19.85 -10.88
C ALA A 151 11.51 -20.10 -11.66
N GLU A 152 11.56 -19.73 -12.92
CA GLU A 152 12.73 -19.83 -13.78
C GLU A 152 13.87 -18.93 -13.26
N ALA A 153 13.58 -17.67 -12.93
CA ALA A 153 14.56 -16.77 -12.33
C ALA A 153 15.17 -17.31 -11.03
N ARG A 154 14.34 -17.94 -10.15
CA ARG A 154 14.85 -18.61 -8.94
C ARG A 154 15.71 -19.81 -9.25
N ALA A 155 15.42 -20.57 -10.30
CA ALA A 155 16.21 -21.71 -10.70
C ALA A 155 17.60 -21.29 -11.25
N GLU A 156 17.66 -20.18 -11.98
CA GLU A 156 18.91 -19.63 -12.52
C GLU A 156 19.77 -18.94 -11.44
N LEU A 157 19.14 -18.26 -10.49
CA LEU A 157 19.82 -17.50 -9.44
C LEU A 157 19.68 -18.23 -8.08
N ALA A 158 20.50 -19.25 -7.88
CA ALA A 158 20.45 -20.06 -6.65
C ALA A 158 20.58 -19.20 -5.38
N GLY A 159 19.70 -19.42 -4.41
CA GLY A 159 19.65 -18.66 -3.17
C GLY A 159 18.92 -17.30 -3.27
N ARG A 160 18.47 -16.91 -4.44
CA ARG A 160 17.65 -15.71 -4.63
C ARG A 160 16.16 -16.02 -4.55
N THR A 161 15.39 -15.02 -4.14
CA THR A 161 13.93 -15.10 -4.00
C THR A 161 13.28 -14.06 -4.91
N VAL A 162 12.28 -14.50 -5.67
CA VAL A 162 11.33 -13.65 -6.39
C VAL A 162 10.01 -14.40 -6.52
N SER A 163 8.89 -13.72 -6.35
CA SER A 163 7.55 -14.30 -6.49
C SER A 163 6.52 -13.26 -6.91
N PRO A 164 5.37 -13.68 -7.45
CA PRO A 164 4.19 -12.81 -7.49
C PRO A 164 3.86 -12.32 -6.07
N ALA A 165 3.62 -11.03 -5.94
CA ALA A 165 3.37 -10.33 -4.69
C ALA A 165 1.95 -9.75 -4.63
N ASN A 166 1.48 -9.11 -5.74
CA ASN A 166 0.13 -8.61 -5.85
C ASN A 166 -0.51 -9.04 -7.16
N LEU A 167 -1.73 -9.55 -7.09
CA LEU A 167 -2.60 -9.87 -8.22
C LEU A 167 -3.65 -8.75 -8.32
N ASN A 168 -3.29 -7.63 -8.95
CA ASN A 168 -4.10 -6.41 -8.89
C ASN A 168 -5.30 -6.45 -9.84
N ALA A 169 -5.14 -7.03 -11.02
CA ALA A 169 -6.18 -7.22 -12.02
C ALA A 169 -5.75 -8.28 -13.04
N PRO A 170 -6.65 -8.83 -13.86
CA PRO A 170 -6.26 -9.63 -15.02
C PRO A 170 -5.23 -8.91 -15.86
N GLY A 171 -4.06 -9.53 -16.07
CA GLY A 171 -2.93 -8.94 -16.80
C GLY A 171 -2.16 -7.85 -16.05
N GLN A 172 -2.35 -7.70 -14.75
CA GLN A 172 -1.56 -6.79 -13.91
C GLN A 172 -1.11 -7.50 -12.63
N VAL A 173 0.14 -7.95 -12.62
CA VAL A 173 0.77 -8.66 -11.50
C VAL A 173 2.01 -7.89 -11.07
N VAL A 174 2.21 -7.76 -9.76
CA VAL A 174 3.45 -7.22 -9.19
C VAL A 174 4.30 -8.38 -8.70
N ILE A 175 5.60 -8.36 -9.02
CA ILE A 175 6.60 -9.30 -8.51
C ILE A 175 7.49 -8.60 -7.50
N ALA A 176 7.96 -9.35 -6.49
CA ALA A 176 8.85 -8.86 -5.44
C ALA A 176 9.88 -9.91 -5.05
N GLY A 177 11.06 -9.45 -4.64
CA GLY A 177 12.17 -10.31 -4.24
C GLY A 177 13.50 -9.59 -4.21
N HIS A 178 14.60 -10.34 -4.30
CA HIS A 178 15.93 -9.77 -4.51
C HIS A 178 15.98 -8.99 -5.83
N ALA A 179 16.71 -7.89 -5.86
CA ALA A 179 16.69 -6.96 -6.99
C ALA A 179 17.14 -7.61 -8.31
N ASP A 180 18.18 -8.44 -8.27
CA ASP A 180 18.68 -9.21 -9.41
C ASP A 180 17.65 -10.24 -9.91
N ALA A 181 17.00 -10.95 -9.01
CA ALA A 181 15.99 -11.95 -9.36
C ALA A 181 14.69 -11.30 -9.90
N VAL A 182 14.31 -10.12 -9.39
CA VAL A 182 13.18 -9.34 -9.92
C VAL A 182 13.48 -8.84 -11.33
N ALA A 183 14.73 -8.38 -11.60
CA ALA A 183 15.14 -7.96 -12.92
C ALA A 183 15.07 -9.12 -13.93
N LEU A 184 15.67 -10.26 -13.59
CA LEU A 184 15.65 -11.46 -14.46
C LEU A 184 14.22 -11.97 -14.70
N ALA A 185 13.39 -12.07 -13.64
CA ALA A 185 11.99 -12.47 -13.79
C ALA A 185 11.19 -11.52 -14.68
N GLY A 186 11.52 -10.22 -14.64
CA GLY A 186 10.94 -9.21 -15.53
C GLY A 186 11.31 -9.44 -16.99
N GLU A 187 12.57 -9.77 -17.29
CA GLU A 187 13.05 -10.10 -18.64
C GLU A 187 12.39 -11.39 -19.16
N LEU A 188 12.34 -12.43 -18.34
CA LEU A 188 11.68 -13.70 -18.67
C LEU A 188 10.17 -13.51 -18.93
N ALA A 189 9.49 -12.72 -18.10
CA ALA A 189 8.08 -12.40 -18.31
C ALA A 189 7.87 -11.63 -19.62
N LYS A 190 8.78 -10.71 -19.96
CA LYS A 190 8.74 -9.97 -21.23
C LYS A 190 8.95 -10.89 -22.43
N ALA A 191 9.92 -11.80 -22.36
CA ALA A 191 10.13 -12.83 -23.37
C ALA A 191 8.92 -13.76 -23.54
N ALA A 192 8.18 -14.02 -22.44
CA ALA A 192 6.96 -14.80 -22.43
C ALA A 192 5.69 -14.02 -22.86
N GLY A 193 5.85 -12.76 -23.32
CA GLY A 193 4.75 -11.97 -23.91
C GLY A 193 4.18 -10.86 -23.02
N ALA A 194 4.76 -10.56 -21.87
CA ALA A 194 4.37 -9.39 -21.11
C ALA A 194 4.63 -8.09 -21.90
N LYS A 195 3.65 -7.20 -21.93
CA LYS A 195 3.74 -5.95 -22.71
C LYS A 195 4.66 -4.92 -22.09
N ARG A 196 4.70 -4.84 -20.75
CA ARG A 196 5.52 -3.86 -20.02
C ARG A 196 5.97 -4.44 -18.69
N VAL A 197 7.20 -4.09 -18.30
CA VAL A 197 7.78 -4.32 -16.98
C VAL A 197 8.15 -2.95 -16.43
N ILE A 198 7.59 -2.58 -15.29
CA ILE A 198 7.73 -1.24 -14.70
C ILE A 198 8.30 -1.41 -13.29
N PRO A 199 9.56 -1.02 -13.05
CA PRO A 199 10.10 -0.96 -11.70
C PRO A 199 9.26 -0.02 -10.82
N LEU A 200 9.01 -0.43 -9.57
CA LEU A 200 8.26 0.36 -8.62
C LEU A 200 9.22 1.12 -7.67
N PRO A 201 8.97 2.41 -7.39
CA PRO A 201 9.76 3.19 -6.45
C PRO A 201 9.37 2.84 -5.00
N VAL A 202 9.83 1.70 -4.52
CA VAL A 202 9.54 1.20 -3.17
C VAL A 202 10.83 1.02 -2.38
N SER A 203 10.74 1.14 -1.05
CA SER A 203 11.88 1.03 -0.13
C SER A 203 12.20 -0.41 0.28
N ALA A 204 11.30 -1.37 0.01
CA ALA A 204 11.47 -2.78 0.35
C ALA A 204 10.64 -3.69 -0.58
N PRO A 205 10.99 -4.99 -0.71
CA PRO A 205 10.28 -5.96 -1.55
C PRO A 205 9.07 -6.54 -0.81
N PHE A 206 7.96 -5.79 -0.77
CA PHE A 206 6.77 -6.16 -0.02
C PHE A 206 6.11 -7.44 -0.54
N HIS A 207 5.39 -8.15 0.34
CA HIS A 207 4.57 -9.34 0.02
C HIS A 207 5.34 -10.50 -0.63
N CYS A 208 6.62 -10.69 -0.28
CA CYS A 208 7.41 -11.85 -0.69
C CYS A 208 8.07 -12.52 0.53
N ALA A 209 8.76 -13.64 0.32
CA ALA A 209 9.38 -14.41 1.41
C ALA A 209 10.45 -13.63 2.20
N LEU A 210 11.02 -12.56 1.63
CA LEU A 210 11.97 -11.68 2.32
C LEU A 210 11.31 -10.87 3.45
N MET A 211 9.98 -10.74 3.45
CA MET A 211 9.21 -10.10 4.53
C MET A 211 8.90 -11.03 5.71
N LYS A 212 9.37 -12.30 5.69
CA LYS A 212 9.10 -13.25 6.77
C LYS A 212 9.59 -12.79 8.16
N PRO A 213 10.68 -12.03 8.30
CA PRO A 213 11.09 -11.48 9.59
C PRO A 213 10.17 -10.37 10.12
N ALA A 214 9.43 -9.68 9.26
CA ALA A 214 8.49 -8.62 9.62
C ALA A 214 7.15 -9.16 10.09
#